data_b2f9876f63b1a19ed1662974bf9c507e
#
_entry.id   b2f9876f63b1a19ed1662974bf9c507e
#
_cell.length_a   1.000
_cell.length_b   1.000
_cell.length_c   1.000
_cell.angle_alpha   90.00
_cell.angle_beta   90.00
_cell.angle_gamma   90.00
#
_symmetry.space_group_name_H-M   'P 1'
#
loop_
_entity.id
_entity.type
_entity.pdbx_description
1 polymer ?
#
loop_
_entity_poly.entity_id
_entity_poly.type
_entity_poly.pdbx_seq_one_letter_code
_entity_poly.pdbx_strand_id
1 'polypeptide(L)'
;MKFIFTCGGTAGHINPALAVAGRLKELLPDSEFLFLGAEGKMEMELVPREGYQIKPLKITNLSRGKNLKALSHNLATLKNVVVSYREAKAIIRDFQPDAVIGTGGYVCYPVLKAASQLHIPTAVHESNAVPGLTTKMLAKLVDRIMVGFEESRQYYPQPEKVIVTGTPVRGQFAAYTKAQAKRELGLAADEKLVVSVWGSLGAGHMNVIMTELIPLLDGTQGFHLLHGAGKMYYPGVCESLVKTAPDLTGRKVDLREYIFDMPRVMAAADLVLCRAGASTISELTYMGKPVIMVPSPNVTNHHQERNARVLEKAGGAKVLLEGEFDAQSLLKLVRELLADEEKLSSMSAAMGSLAVPDATDKICGIVMDIANQ
;
A
#
# COMPACT_ATOMS: atom_id res chain seq x y z
N MET A 1 -1.12 -27.75 -2.58
CA MET A 1 -0.62 -27.08 -1.35
C MET A 1 -1.70 -26.20 -0.75
N LYS A 2 -1.65 -25.96 0.56
CA LYS A 2 -2.61 -25.10 1.28
C LYS A 2 -1.88 -23.96 1.97
N PHE A 3 -2.32 -22.74 1.73
CA PHE A 3 -1.67 -21.55 2.30
C PHE A 3 -2.66 -20.72 3.11
N ILE A 4 -2.23 -20.27 4.29
CA ILE A 4 -2.94 -19.23 5.02
C ILE A 4 -2.18 -17.92 4.89
N PHE A 5 -2.87 -16.86 4.46
CA PHE A 5 -2.39 -15.49 4.49
C PHE A 5 -3.04 -14.70 5.62
N THR A 6 -2.29 -13.85 6.28
CA THR A 6 -2.82 -12.93 7.28
C THR A 6 -2.29 -11.52 7.03
N CYS A 7 -3.21 -10.58 6.94
CA CYS A 7 -2.92 -9.18 6.66
C CYS A 7 -4.06 -8.32 7.20
N GLY A 8 -3.81 -7.05 7.49
CA GLY A 8 -4.92 -6.23 7.86
C GLY A 8 -4.63 -4.77 8.21
N GLY A 9 -5.72 -4.04 8.29
CA GLY A 9 -5.77 -2.65 8.73
C GLY A 9 -5.58 -1.62 7.60
N THR A 10 -4.77 -1.88 6.59
CA THR A 10 -4.53 -0.97 5.47
C THR A 10 -4.25 -1.72 4.17
N ALA A 11 -4.51 -1.09 3.03
CA ALA A 11 -4.16 -1.64 1.72
C ALA A 11 -2.66 -1.95 1.58
N GLY A 12 -1.80 -1.19 2.29
CA GLY A 12 -0.36 -1.42 2.33
C GLY A 12 0.06 -2.78 2.90
N HIS A 13 -0.78 -3.43 3.71
CA HIS A 13 -0.56 -4.79 4.18
C HIS A 13 -1.33 -5.82 3.34
N ILE A 14 -2.49 -5.43 2.79
CA ILE A 14 -3.37 -6.34 2.05
C ILE A 14 -2.82 -6.60 0.64
N ASN A 15 -2.40 -5.56 -0.08
CA ASN A 15 -1.90 -5.68 -1.45
C ASN A 15 -0.70 -6.62 -1.60
N PRO A 16 0.33 -6.60 -0.72
CA PRO A 16 1.40 -7.58 -0.73
C PRO A 16 0.91 -9.02 -0.58
N ALA A 17 -0.05 -9.28 0.32
CA ALA A 17 -0.63 -10.61 0.49
C ALA A 17 -1.34 -11.09 -0.78
N LEU A 18 -2.15 -10.22 -1.39
CA LEU A 18 -2.88 -10.52 -2.63
C LEU A 18 -1.93 -10.74 -3.81
N ALA A 19 -0.84 -9.97 -3.90
CA ALA A 19 0.16 -10.13 -4.94
C ALA A 19 0.84 -11.51 -4.87
N VAL A 20 1.27 -11.91 -3.67
CA VAL A 20 1.92 -13.23 -3.45
C VAL A 20 0.92 -14.37 -3.66
N ALA A 21 -0.32 -14.26 -3.12
CA ALA A 21 -1.34 -15.29 -3.29
C ALA A 21 -1.74 -15.47 -4.76
N GLY A 22 -1.88 -14.35 -5.52
CA GLY A 22 -2.16 -14.39 -6.96
C GLY A 22 -1.07 -15.10 -7.73
N ARG A 23 0.19 -14.79 -7.45
CA ARG A 23 1.32 -15.42 -8.13
C ARG A 23 1.49 -16.88 -7.75
N LEU A 24 1.32 -17.25 -6.48
CA LEU A 24 1.31 -18.65 -6.06
C LEU A 24 0.20 -19.45 -6.73
N LYS A 25 -0.99 -18.87 -6.92
CA LYS A 25 -2.10 -19.53 -7.63
C LYS A 25 -1.77 -19.78 -9.12
N GLU A 26 -1.02 -18.88 -9.76
CA GLU A 26 -0.53 -19.10 -11.13
C GLU A 26 0.52 -20.23 -11.20
N LEU A 27 1.44 -20.26 -10.23
CA LEU A 27 2.52 -21.27 -10.16
C LEU A 27 2.00 -22.64 -9.72
N LEU A 28 0.99 -22.68 -8.87
CA LEU A 28 0.41 -23.87 -8.22
C LEU A 28 -1.12 -23.82 -8.34
N PRO A 29 -1.70 -24.09 -9.53
CA PRO A 29 -3.15 -23.91 -9.78
C PRO A 29 -4.08 -24.69 -8.84
N ASP A 30 -3.64 -25.88 -8.38
CA ASP A 30 -4.41 -26.76 -7.48
C ASP A 30 -4.28 -26.38 -5.99
N SER A 31 -3.65 -25.25 -5.67
CA SER A 31 -3.48 -24.83 -4.28
C SER A 31 -4.72 -24.16 -3.70
N GLU A 32 -4.94 -24.38 -2.41
CA GLU A 32 -5.99 -23.77 -1.62
C GLU A 32 -5.47 -22.58 -0.82
N PHE A 33 -6.23 -21.49 -0.81
CA PHE A 33 -5.88 -20.25 -0.13
C PHE A 33 -6.96 -19.83 0.85
N LEU A 34 -6.56 -19.52 2.07
CA LEU A 34 -7.42 -18.94 3.09
C LEU A 34 -6.78 -17.70 3.68
N PHE A 35 -7.54 -16.62 3.80
CA PHE A 35 -7.09 -15.40 4.47
C PHE A 35 -7.67 -15.32 5.89
N LEU A 36 -6.89 -14.75 6.81
CA LEU A 36 -7.33 -14.38 8.15
C LEU A 36 -7.10 -12.88 8.35
N GLY A 37 -8.17 -12.14 8.67
CA GLY A 37 -8.14 -10.69 8.81
C GLY A 37 -8.94 -10.19 10.00
N ALA A 38 -8.82 -8.90 10.35
CA ALA A 38 -9.56 -8.30 11.44
C ALA A 38 -11.01 -7.99 11.03
N GLU A 39 -11.95 -8.36 11.88
CA GLU A 39 -13.40 -8.16 11.65
C GLU A 39 -13.73 -6.68 11.38
N GLY A 40 -14.55 -6.42 10.35
CA GLY A 40 -15.02 -5.09 9.98
C GLY A 40 -13.93 -4.16 9.43
N LYS A 41 -12.78 -4.70 8.98
CA LYS A 41 -11.70 -3.93 8.37
C LYS A 41 -11.68 -4.12 6.85
N MET A 42 -10.85 -3.32 6.19
CA MET A 42 -10.75 -3.22 4.73
C MET A 42 -10.47 -4.56 4.06
N GLU A 43 -9.72 -5.45 4.69
CA GLU A 43 -9.43 -6.78 4.18
C GLU A 43 -10.67 -7.64 3.96
N MET A 44 -11.75 -7.42 4.76
CA MET A 44 -13.03 -8.11 4.59
C MET A 44 -13.73 -7.77 3.27
N GLU A 45 -13.38 -6.66 2.64
CA GLU A 45 -13.90 -6.23 1.35
C GLU A 45 -12.92 -6.54 0.21
N LEU A 46 -11.64 -6.23 0.38
CA LEU A 46 -10.64 -6.32 -0.69
C LEU A 46 -10.27 -7.78 -1.05
N VAL A 47 -10.14 -8.65 -0.07
CA VAL A 47 -9.76 -10.06 -0.30
C VAL A 47 -10.82 -10.83 -1.09
N PRO A 48 -12.13 -10.76 -0.76
CA PRO A 48 -13.17 -11.42 -1.56
C PRO A 48 -13.29 -10.87 -2.99
N ARG A 49 -13.01 -9.60 -3.22
CA ARG A 49 -13.01 -9.02 -4.58
C ARG A 49 -11.97 -9.67 -5.51
N GLU A 50 -10.85 -10.14 -4.95
CA GLU A 50 -9.81 -10.89 -5.69
C GLU A 50 -10.10 -12.40 -5.73
N GLY A 51 -11.29 -12.84 -5.29
CA GLY A 51 -11.76 -14.22 -5.37
C GLY A 51 -11.24 -15.16 -4.27
N TYR A 52 -10.70 -14.62 -3.16
CA TYR A 52 -10.20 -15.43 -2.05
C TYR A 52 -11.18 -15.48 -0.89
N GLN A 53 -11.18 -16.61 -0.18
CA GLN A 53 -11.91 -16.75 1.08
C GLN A 53 -11.17 -16.05 2.21
N ILE A 54 -11.91 -15.38 3.10
CA ILE A 54 -11.37 -14.75 4.31
C ILE A 54 -12.24 -15.08 5.52
N LYS A 55 -11.59 -15.44 6.64
CA LYS A 55 -12.27 -15.62 7.94
C LYS A 55 -11.91 -14.44 8.86
N PRO A 56 -12.90 -13.78 9.50
CA PRO A 56 -12.66 -12.68 10.43
C PRO A 56 -12.12 -13.18 11.78
N LEU A 57 -11.26 -12.38 12.40
CA LEU A 57 -10.80 -12.54 13.79
C LEU A 57 -11.20 -11.30 14.59
N LYS A 58 -11.68 -11.51 15.81
CA LYS A 58 -12.06 -10.43 16.75
C LYS A 58 -10.82 -9.81 17.40
N ILE A 59 -10.15 -8.94 16.66
CA ILE A 59 -8.94 -8.28 17.16
C ILE A 59 -9.01 -6.77 16.93
N THR A 60 -8.42 -6.00 17.85
CA THR A 60 -8.31 -4.55 17.78
C THR A 60 -6.85 -4.12 17.91
N ASN A 61 -6.54 -2.93 17.38
CA ASN A 61 -5.22 -2.33 17.56
C ASN A 61 -5.04 -1.76 18.96
N LEU A 62 -3.80 -1.67 19.43
CA LEU A 62 -3.46 -0.97 20.67
C LEU A 62 -3.64 0.55 20.49
N SER A 63 -4.32 1.17 21.47
CA SER A 63 -4.42 2.63 21.54
C SER A 63 -3.13 3.23 22.11
N ARG A 64 -2.66 4.32 21.49
CA ARG A 64 -1.47 5.07 21.94
C ARG A 64 -1.82 6.19 22.94
N GLY A 65 -3.09 6.38 23.25
CA GLY A 65 -3.52 7.36 24.27
C GLY A 65 -3.00 6.99 25.66
N LYS A 66 -2.76 8.01 26.48
CA LYS A 66 -2.32 7.86 27.89
C LYS A 66 -3.47 8.06 28.89
N ASN A 67 -4.70 8.13 28.42
CA ASN A 67 -5.89 8.34 29.27
C ASN A 67 -6.52 7.00 29.71
N LEU A 68 -7.42 7.05 30.69
CA LEU A 68 -8.12 5.87 31.24
C LEU A 68 -8.90 5.08 30.17
N LYS A 69 -9.46 5.78 29.15
CA LYS A 69 -10.14 5.13 28.02
C LYS A 69 -9.17 4.32 27.16
N ALA A 70 -7.97 4.83 26.93
CA ALA A 70 -6.92 4.09 26.21
C ALA A 70 -6.44 2.89 27.00
N LEU A 71 -6.33 3.01 28.32
CA LEU A 71 -5.93 1.88 29.19
C LEU A 71 -6.99 0.77 29.17
N SER A 72 -8.28 1.10 29.33
CA SER A 72 -9.37 0.11 29.26
C SER A 72 -9.47 -0.53 27.89
N HIS A 73 -9.28 0.24 26.81
CA HIS A 73 -9.22 -0.26 25.44
C HIS A 73 -8.04 -1.25 25.27
N ASN A 74 -6.87 -0.92 25.80
CA ASN A 74 -5.69 -1.78 25.70
C ASN A 74 -5.85 -3.11 26.48
N LEU A 75 -6.53 -3.08 27.64
CA LEU A 75 -6.88 -4.30 28.37
C LEU A 75 -7.84 -5.18 27.58
N ALA A 76 -8.86 -4.59 26.94
CA ALA A 76 -9.76 -5.31 26.04
C ALA A 76 -9.00 -5.88 24.83
N THR A 77 -8.07 -5.11 24.26
CA THR A 77 -7.22 -5.56 23.15
C THR A 77 -6.35 -6.75 23.55
N LEU A 78 -5.75 -6.78 24.74
CA LEU A 78 -5.00 -7.94 25.22
C LEU A 78 -5.88 -9.19 25.35
N LYS A 79 -7.10 -9.05 25.86
CA LYS A 79 -8.09 -10.14 25.88
C LYS A 79 -8.40 -10.62 24.46
N ASN A 80 -8.65 -9.69 23.53
CA ASN A 80 -8.93 -10.01 22.14
C ASN A 80 -7.74 -10.72 21.45
N VAL A 81 -6.49 -10.38 21.78
CA VAL A 81 -5.31 -11.10 21.27
C VAL A 81 -5.33 -12.57 21.70
N VAL A 82 -5.71 -12.87 22.95
CA VAL A 82 -5.82 -14.27 23.45
C VAL A 82 -6.98 -15.00 22.75
N VAL A 83 -8.11 -14.33 22.58
CA VAL A 83 -9.27 -14.93 21.88
C VAL A 83 -8.92 -15.21 20.41
N SER A 84 -8.40 -14.20 19.69
CA SER A 84 -7.99 -14.34 18.28
C SER A 84 -6.90 -15.39 18.08
N TYR A 85 -5.98 -15.53 19.04
CA TYR A 85 -4.98 -16.60 19.02
C TYR A 85 -5.64 -17.99 19.08
N ARG A 86 -6.65 -18.19 19.95
CA ARG A 86 -7.37 -19.48 20.06
C ARG A 86 -8.19 -19.76 18.81
N GLU A 87 -8.88 -18.75 18.28
CA GLU A 87 -9.64 -18.84 17.05
C GLU A 87 -8.73 -19.18 15.87
N ALA A 88 -7.61 -18.46 15.70
CA ALA A 88 -6.61 -18.73 14.67
C ALA A 88 -6.07 -20.16 14.77
N LYS A 89 -5.75 -20.62 16.01
CA LYS A 89 -5.23 -21.97 16.24
C LYS A 89 -6.25 -23.06 15.84
N ALA A 90 -7.53 -22.83 16.08
CA ALA A 90 -8.60 -23.74 15.65
C ALA A 90 -8.73 -23.78 14.12
N ILE A 91 -8.73 -22.60 13.47
CA ILE A 91 -8.81 -22.47 12.01
C ILE A 91 -7.59 -23.14 11.33
N ILE A 92 -6.39 -22.92 11.84
CA ILE A 92 -5.16 -23.50 11.29
C ILE A 92 -5.19 -25.04 11.40
N ARG A 93 -5.66 -25.60 12.52
CA ARG A 93 -5.83 -27.05 12.68
C ARG A 93 -6.84 -27.67 11.75
N ASP A 94 -7.95 -26.96 11.49
CA ASP A 94 -9.02 -27.41 10.60
C ASP A 94 -8.57 -27.35 9.14
N PHE A 95 -7.94 -26.25 8.73
CA PHE A 95 -7.50 -26.02 7.36
C PHE A 95 -6.24 -26.82 6.98
N GLN A 96 -5.35 -27.11 7.95
CA GLN A 96 -4.08 -27.83 7.76
C GLN A 96 -3.19 -27.22 6.66
N PRO A 97 -2.75 -25.95 6.83
CA PRO A 97 -1.91 -25.31 5.83
C PRO A 97 -0.48 -25.86 5.84
N ASP A 98 0.15 -25.89 4.66
CA ASP A 98 1.58 -26.19 4.49
C ASP A 98 2.47 -25.01 4.91
N ALA A 99 1.96 -23.77 4.80
CA ALA A 99 2.64 -22.59 5.31
C ALA A 99 1.64 -21.46 5.68
N VAL A 100 2.06 -20.58 6.61
CA VAL A 100 1.30 -19.40 7.03
C VAL A 100 2.14 -18.15 6.82
N ILE A 101 1.62 -17.19 6.07
CA ILE A 101 2.32 -15.98 5.62
C ILE A 101 1.62 -14.73 6.17
N GLY A 102 2.37 -13.86 6.84
CA GLY A 102 1.90 -12.55 7.29
C GLY A 102 2.54 -11.42 6.49
N THR A 103 1.75 -10.42 6.11
CA THR A 103 2.26 -9.25 5.37
C THR A 103 2.09 -7.94 6.12
N GLY A 104 1.76 -8.01 7.40
CA GLY A 104 1.67 -6.85 8.28
C GLY A 104 0.27 -6.60 8.84
N GLY A 105 0.22 -5.67 9.79
CA GLY A 105 -0.96 -5.42 10.60
C GLY A 105 -0.98 -6.23 11.90
N TYR A 106 -1.74 -5.74 12.87
CA TYR A 106 -1.79 -6.33 14.21
C TYR A 106 -2.41 -7.74 14.24
N VAL A 107 -3.23 -8.09 13.24
CA VAL A 107 -3.84 -9.43 13.10
C VAL A 107 -2.80 -10.52 12.81
N CYS A 108 -1.64 -10.19 12.24
CA CYS A 108 -0.58 -11.16 11.96
C CYS A 108 -0.03 -11.80 13.24
N TYR A 109 -0.01 -11.06 14.37
CA TYR A 109 0.62 -11.57 15.59
C TYR A 109 -0.05 -12.84 16.14
N PRO A 110 -1.37 -12.87 16.44
CA PRO A 110 -2.01 -14.09 16.94
C PRO A 110 -1.98 -15.24 15.94
N VAL A 111 -2.07 -14.96 14.64
CA VAL A 111 -2.10 -15.99 13.58
C VAL A 111 -0.73 -16.66 13.44
N LEU A 112 0.34 -15.90 13.23
CA LEU A 112 1.69 -16.46 13.07
C LEU A 112 2.21 -17.08 14.37
N LYS A 113 1.85 -16.53 15.53
CA LYS A 113 2.14 -17.17 16.82
C LYS A 113 1.45 -18.53 16.95
N ALA A 114 0.20 -18.64 16.51
CA ALA A 114 -0.53 -19.91 16.56
C ALA A 114 0.09 -20.94 15.60
N ALA A 115 0.44 -20.53 14.38
CA ALA A 115 1.10 -21.38 13.39
C ALA A 115 2.46 -21.88 13.89
N SER A 116 3.30 -20.99 14.38
CA SER A 116 4.62 -21.35 14.96
C SER A 116 4.51 -22.36 16.10
N GLN A 117 3.50 -22.23 16.97
CA GLN A 117 3.26 -23.20 18.07
C GLN A 117 2.64 -24.53 17.60
N LEU A 118 2.10 -24.57 16.42
CA LEU A 118 1.64 -25.81 15.77
C LEU A 118 2.72 -26.43 14.88
N HIS A 119 3.93 -25.85 14.88
CA HIS A 119 5.05 -26.26 14.03
C HIS A 119 4.71 -26.23 12.52
N ILE A 120 3.81 -25.31 12.13
CA ILE A 120 3.54 -25.01 10.73
C ILE A 120 4.56 -23.97 10.26
N PRO A 121 5.20 -24.15 9.08
CA PRO A 121 6.15 -23.21 8.50
C PRO A 121 5.57 -21.79 8.39
N THR A 122 6.35 -20.78 8.77
CA THR A 122 5.90 -19.40 8.89
C THR A 122 6.83 -18.41 8.21
N ALA A 123 6.26 -17.43 7.52
CA ALA A 123 6.99 -16.29 7.00
C ALA A 123 6.26 -14.98 7.30
N VAL A 124 7.01 -13.90 7.51
CA VAL A 124 6.46 -12.55 7.62
C VAL A 124 7.15 -11.61 6.64
N HIS A 125 6.38 -10.77 5.95
CA HIS A 125 6.89 -9.71 5.09
C HIS A 125 6.71 -8.35 5.77
N GLU A 126 7.75 -7.52 5.73
CA GLU A 126 7.75 -6.13 6.18
C GLU A 126 8.08 -5.20 5.01
N SER A 127 7.11 -4.42 4.60
CA SER A 127 7.28 -3.52 3.45
C SER A 127 8.02 -2.22 3.78
N ASN A 128 8.12 -1.82 5.06
CA ASN A 128 8.72 -0.55 5.46
C ASN A 128 10.20 -0.71 5.80
N ALA A 129 10.98 0.36 5.57
CA ALA A 129 12.38 0.43 5.96
C ALA A 129 12.58 0.35 7.49
N VAL A 130 11.59 0.79 8.26
CA VAL A 130 11.56 0.64 9.73
C VAL A 130 10.41 -0.28 10.11
N PRO A 131 10.68 -1.49 10.65
CA PRO A 131 9.64 -2.46 10.92
C PRO A 131 8.65 -2.02 11.99
N GLY A 132 7.38 -2.41 11.78
CA GLY A 132 6.31 -2.23 12.75
C GLY A 132 6.50 -3.08 14.00
N LEU A 133 5.79 -2.72 15.08
CA LEU A 133 5.85 -3.45 16.35
C LEU A 133 5.50 -4.93 16.19
N THR A 134 4.47 -5.23 15.42
CA THR A 134 4.00 -6.61 15.16
C THR A 134 5.11 -7.45 14.53
N THR A 135 5.77 -6.95 13.50
CA THR A 135 6.85 -7.69 12.82
C THR A 135 8.06 -7.88 13.74
N LYS A 136 8.41 -6.87 14.55
CA LYS A 136 9.47 -7.01 15.58
C LYS A 136 9.16 -8.10 16.61
N MET A 137 7.91 -8.20 17.05
CA MET A 137 7.49 -9.23 18.01
C MET A 137 7.49 -10.64 17.38
N LEU A 138 7.16 -10.73 16.09
CA LEU A 138 7.13 -11.99 15.33
C LEU A 138 8.52 -12.49 14.94
N ALA A 139 9.51 -11.61 14.87
CA ALA A 139 10.86 -11.95 14.38
C ALA A 139 11.50 -13.17 15.06
N LYS A 140 11.22 -13.37 16.37
CA LYS A 140 11.72 -14.52 17.13
C LYS A 140 10.91 -15.81 16.94
N LEU A 141 9.72 -15.72 16.36
CA LEU A 141 8.75 -16.81 16.26
C LEU A 141 8.69 -17.42 14.87
N VAL A 142 8.90 -16.63 13.83
CA VAL A 142 8.77 -17.05 12.43
C VAL A 142 10.06 -17.67 11.89
N ASP A 143 9.94 -18.49 10.86
CA ASP A 143 11.06 -19.17 10.20
C ASP A 143 11.78 -18.25 9.21
N ARG A 144 11.06 -17.38 8.51
CA ARG A 144 11.62 -16.41 7.55
C ARG A 144 11.03 -15.01 7.74
N ILE A 145 11.89 -14.01 7.58
CA ILE A 145 11.53 -12.59 7.59
C ILE A 145 11.93 -12.01 6.24
N MET A 146 10.96 -11.63 5.45
CA MET A 146 11.15 -11.01 4.14
C MET A 146 11.00 -9.50 4.29
N VAL A 147 11.93 -8.72 3.75
CA VAL A 147 11.92 -7.26 3.93
C VAL A 147 11.99 -6.54 2.58
N GLY A 148 11.27 -5.40 2.51
CA GLY A 148 11.25 -4.54 1.34
C GLY A 148 12.55 -3.76 1.13
N PHE A 149 13.31 -3.50 2.21
CA PHE A 149 14.51 -2.66 2.21
C PHE A 149 15.65 -3.32 2.99
N GLU A 150 16.90 -3.25 2.46
CA GLU A 150 18.09 -3.77 3.15
C GLU A 150 18.28 -3.12 4.53
N GLU A 151 18.00 -1.82 4.64
CA GLU A 151 18.10 -1.04 5.88
C GLU A 151 17.23 -1.61 7.01
N SER A 152 16.22 -2.42 6.66
CA SER A 152 15.34 -3.06 7.65
C SER A 152 16.06 -4.18 8.44
N ARG A 153 17.07 -4.82 7.86
CA ARG A 153 17.82 -5.96 8.44
C ARG A 153 18.36 -5.63 9.84
N GLN A 154 18.89 -4.43 10.06
CA GLN A 154 19.49 -4.01 11.33
C GLN A 154 18.54 -4.03 12.54
N TYR A 155 17.24 -4.08 12.31
CA TYR A 155 16.23 -4.06 13.39
C TYR A 155 15.85 -5.45 13.90
N TYR A 156 16.40 -6.51 13.32
CA TYR A 156 16.06 -7.88 13.68
C TYR A 156 17.20 -8.57 14.47
N PRO A 157 16.86 -9.31 15.54
CA PRO A 157 17.88 -9.96 16.39
C PRO A 157 18.52 -11.19 15.75
N GLN A 158 17.92 -11.71 14.68
CA GLN A 158 18.36 -12.91 13.94
C GLN A 158 18.47 -12.55 12.45
N PRO A 159 19.57 -11.85 12.05
CA PRO A 159 19.73 -11.36 10.68
C PRO A 159 19.82 -12.48 9.64
N GLU A 160 20.18 -13.70 10.04
CA GLU A 160 20.20 -14.89 9.18
C GLU A 160 18.82 -15.33 8.68
N LYS A 161 17.76 -14.98 9.41
CA LYS A 161 16.37 -15.22 8.98
C LYS A 161 15.85 -14.15 8.02
N VAL A 162 16.58 -13.03 7.86
CA VAL A 162 16.12 -11.87 7.08
C VAL A 162 16.60 -11.99 5.64
N ILE A 163 15.64 -11.98 4.73
CA ILE A 163 15.87 -12.02 3.28
C ILE A 163 15.32 -10.73 2.66
N VAL A 164 16.15 -10.03 1.91
CA VAL A 164 15.72 -8.82 1.18
C VAL A 164 15.07 -9.26 -0.12
N THR A 165 13.78 -9.07 -0.19
CA THR A 165 12.96 -9.50 -1.34
C THR A 165 12.43 -8.35 -2.16
N GLY A 166 12.48 -7.12 -1.64
CA GLY A 166 11.61 -6.04 -2.12
C GLY A 166 10.18 -6.22 -1.61
N THR A 167 9.30 -5.31 -2.00
CA THR A 167 7.86 -5.41 -1.68
C THR A 167 7.11 -5.91 -2.91
N PRO A 168 6.27 -6.95 -2.80
CA PRO A 168 5.58 -7.53 -3.94
C PRO A 168 4.57 -6.57 -4.54
N VAL A 169 4.52 -6.54 -5.86
CA VAL A 169 3.57 -5.76 -6.66
C VAL A 169 2.65 -6.72 -7.39
N ARG A 170 1.36 -6.38 -7.47
CA ARG A 170 0.38 -7.21 -8.17
C ARG A 170 0.69 -7.27 -9.67
N GLY A 171 0.58 -8.45 -10.29
CA GLY A 171 0.87 -8.65 -11.72
C GLY A 171 0.06 -7.74 -12.65
N GLN A 172 -1.12 -7.29 -12.22
CA GLN A 172 -1.97 -6.34 -12.94
C GLN A 172 -1.27 -5.01 -13.28
N PHE A 173 -0.22 -4.61 -12.53
CA PHE A 173 0.57 -3.41 -12.84
C PHE A 173 1.44 -3.56 -14.09
N ALA A 174 1.71 -4.79 -14.54
CA ALA A 174 2.40 -5.08 -15.80
C ALA A 174 1.44 -5.15 -17.01
N ALA A 175 0.12 -5.14 -16.78
CA ALA A 175 -0.88 -5.45 -17.80
C ALA A 175 -1.10 -4.34 -18.84
N TYR A 176 -0.68 -3.10 -18.54
CA TYR A 176 -1.00 -1.93 -19.37
C TYR A 176 0.26 -1.23 -19.86
N THR A 177 0.30 -0.95 -21.17
CA THR A 177 1.19 0.09 -21.69
C THR A 177 0.57 1.48 -21.45
N LYS A 178 1.38 2.52 -21.34
CA LYS A 178 0.91 3.90 -21.15
C LYS A 178 -0.09 4.33 -22.23
N ALA A 179 0.20 4.03 -23.51
CA ALA A 179 -0.64 4.38 -24.64
C ALA A 179 -2.01 3.67 -24.58
N GLN A 180 -2.03 2.38 -24.22
CA GLN A 180 -3.28 1.64 -24.04
C GLN A 180 -4.09 2.21 -22.87
N ALA A 181 -3.47 2.43 -21.72
CA ALA A 181 -4.14 2.97 -20.55
C ALA A 181 -4.74 4.36 -20.78
N LYS A 182 -4.02 5.26 -21.49
CA LYS A 182 -4.55 6.57 -21.89
C LYS A 182 -5.78 6.44 -22.77
N ARG A 183 -5.74 5.62 -23.83
CA ARG A 183 -6.91 5.38 -24.70
C ARG A 183 -8.13 4.87 -23.93
N GLU A 184 -7.93 3.91 -23.02
CA GLU A 184 -9.02 3.36 -22.21
C GLU A 184 -9.60 4.35 -21.20
N LEU A 185 -8.83 5.39 -20.83
CA LEU A 185 -9.30 6.52 -20.01
C LEU A 185 -9.87 7.67 -20.85
N GLY A 186 -9.93 7.52 -22.20
CA GLY A 186 -10.44 8.55 -23.09
C GLY A 186 -9.47 9.72 -23.33
N LEU A 187 -8.17 9.51 -23.07
CA LEU A 187 -7.12 10.52 -23.26
C LEU A 187 -6.36 10.29 -24.57
N ALA A 188 -5.99 11.36 -25.25
CA ALA A 188 -5.06 11.31 -26.35
C ALA A 188 -3.63 10.95 -25.87
N ALA A 189 -2.79 10.46 -26.78
CA ALA A 189 -1.46 9.97 -26.42
C ALA A 189 -0.54 11.07 -25.85
N ASP A 190 -0.68 12.30 -26.34
CA ASP A 190 0.07 13.49 -25.96
C ASP A 190 -0.51 14.24 -24.77
N GLU A 191 -1.77 14.00 -24.41
CA GLU A 191 -2.37 14.61 -23.22
C GLU A 191 -1.71 14.13 -21.94
N LYS A 192 -1.31 15.06 -21.08
CA LYS A 192 -0.69 14.74 -19.78
C LYS A 192 -1.75 14.40 -18.74
N LEU A 193 -1.48 13.38 -17.92
CA LEU A 193 -2.33 12.99 -16.80
C LEU A 193 -1.59 13.12 -15.46
N VAL A 194 -2.14 13.91 -14.58
CA VAL A 194 -1.72 13.99 -13.17
C VAL A 194 -2.69 13.15 -12.33
N VAL A 195 -2.16 12.23 -11.54
CA VAL A 195 -2.96 11.40 -10.64
C VAL A 195 -2.68 11.82 -9.20
N SER A 196 -3.74 12.16 -8.47
CA SER A 196 -3.67 12.58 -7.06
C SER A 196 -4.36 11.52 -6.18
N VAL A 197 -3.59 10.82 -5.34
CA VAL A 197 -4.09 9.75 -4.48
C VAL A 197 -3.40 9.75 -3.12
N TRP A 198 -4.17 9.82 -2.03
CA TRP A 198 -3.65 10.08 -0.69
C TRP A 198 -3.82 8.90 0.27
N GLY A 199 -3.78 7.69 -0.29
CA GLY A 199 -3.99 6.43 0.41
C GLY A 199 -5.45 5.96 0.36
N SER A 200 -5.69 4.71 0.76
CA SER A 200 -6.99 4.05 0.67
C SER A 200 -8.11 4.71 1.49
N LEU A 201 -7.75 5.36 2.59
CA LEU A 201 -8.71 6.09 3.44
C LEU A 201 -8.85 7.57 3.04
N GLY A 202 -7.98 8.05 2.14
CA GLY A 202 -7.81 9.47 1.86
C GLY A 202 -7.00 10.18 2.95
N ALA A 203 -6.77 11.48 2.78
CA ALA A 203 -6.09 12.34 3.74
C ALA A 203 -6.79 13.70 3.83
N GLY A 204 -7.32 14.03 5.00
CA GLY A 204 -8.15 15.23 5.19
C GLY A 204 -7.44 16.51 4.75
N HIS A 205 -6.22 16.77 5.24
CA HIS A 205 -5.47 17.96 4.85
C HIS A 205 -5.19 18.03 3.35
N MET A 206 -4.81 16.89 2.73
CA MET A 206 -4.56 16.87 1.29
C MET A 206 -5.83 17.08 0.47
N ASN A 207 -6.98 16.61 0.94
CA ASN A 207 -8.25 16.91 0.29
C ASN A 207 -8.62 18.42 0.39
N VAL A 208 -8.27 19.09 1.50
CA VAL A 208 -8.41 20.55 1.61
C VAL A 208 -7.54 21.23 0.53
N ILE A 209 -6.26 20.90 0.44
CA ILE A 209 -5.36 21.42 -0.61
C ILE A 209 -5.93 21.16 -2.01
N MET A 210 -6.48 19.97 -2.28
CA MET A 210 -7.05 19.64 -3.59
C MET A 210 -8.34 20.42 -3.88
N THR A 211 -9.20 20.68 -2.87
CA THR A 211 -10.39 21.52 -3.04
C THR A 211 -10.07 23.00 -3.26
N GLU A 212 -8.89 23.46 -2.85
CA GLU A 212 -8.37 24.80 -3.16
C GLU A 212 -7.66 24.83 -4.53
N LEU A 213 -7.00 23.74 -4.94
CA LEU A 213 -6.26 23.63 -6.21
C LEU A 213 -7.21 23.50 -7.42
N ILE A 214 -8.22 22.64 -7.32
CA ILE A 214 -9.12 22.36 -8.45
C ILE A 214 -9.82 23.62 -9.01
N PRO A 215 -10.31 24.58 -8.20
CA PRO A 215 -10.84 25.84 -8.70
C PRO A 215 -9.84 26.70 -9.48
N LEU A 216 -8.53 26.54 -9.28
CA LEU A 216 -7.47 27.23 -10.03
C LEU A 216 -7.24 26.66 -11.44
N LEU A 217 -7.84 25.51 -11.75
CA LEU A 217 -7.80 24.90 -13.07
C LEU A 217 -8.94 25.48 -13.92
N ASP A 218 -8.66 25.77 -15.18
CA ASP A 218 -9.58 26.42 -16.13
C ASP A 218 -9.78 25.62 -17.45
N GLY A 219 -9.21 24.40 -17.51
CA GLY A 219 -9.21 23.57 -18.71
C GLY A 219 -8.03 23.84 -19.67
N THR A 220 -7.29 24.93 -19.46
CA THR A 220 -6.13 25.31 -20.33
C THR A 220 -4.78 24.93 -19.71
N GLN A 221 -4.75 24.30 -18.52
CA GLN A 221 -3.55 23.99 -17.76
C GLN A 221 -2.60 22.98 -18.42
N GLY A 222 -2.96 22.39 -19.54
CA GLY A 222 -2.11 21.45 -20.31
C GLY A 222 -2.08 20.02 -19.75
N PHE A 223 -2.93 19.70 -18.76
CA PHE A 223 -3.03 18.35 -18.20
C PHE A 223 -4.45 18.03 -17.71
N HIS A 224 -4.76 16.74 -17.63
CA HIS A 224 -5.93 16.20 -16.92
C HIS A 224 -5.55 15.85 -15.48
N LEU A 225 -6.45 16.11 -14.53
CA LEU A 225 -6.30 15.72 -13.16
C LEU A 225 -7.29 14.60 -12.81
N LEU A 226 -6.78 13.44 -12.36
CA LEU A 226 -7.60 12.40 -11.73
C LEU A 226 -7.33 12.44 -10.24
N HIS A 227 -8.36 12.73 -9.44
CA HIS A 227 -8.25 12.84 -7.99
C HIS A 227 -9.09 11.78 -7.27
N GLY A 228 -8.44 10.91 -6.49
CA GLY A 228 -9.07 9.96 -5.58
C GLY A 228 -9.18 10.53 -4.16
N ALA A 229 -10.35 11.01 -3.77
CA ALA A 229 -10.56 11.68 -2.49
C ALA A 229 -10.55 10.74 -1.28
N GLY A 230 -10.88 9.45 -1.48
CA GLY A 230 -11.10 8.47 -0.42
C GLY A 230 -12.53 8.51 0.12
N LYS A 231 -13.07 7.33 0.42
CA LYS A 231 -14.48 7.11 0.78
C LYS A 231 -14.97 8.05 1.91
N MET A 232 -14.12 8.30 2.90
CA MET A 232 -14.48 9.13 4.05
C MET A 232 -14.64 10.60 3.69
N TYR A 233 -13.84 11.12 2.76
CA TYR A 233 -13.77 12.56 2.46
C TYR A 233 -14.54 12.95 1.19
N TYR A 234 -14.84 12.00 0.31
CA TYR A 234 -15.47 12.24 -0.98
C TYR A 234 -16.74 13.10 -0.91
N PRO A 235 -17.70 12.85 0.01
CA PRO A 235 -18.91 13.68 0.10
C PRO A 235 -18.61 15.16 0.39
N GLY A 236 -17.69 15.43 1.34
CA GLY A 236 -17.29 16.79 1.68
C GLY A 236 -16.50 17.51 0.57
N VAL A 237 -15.66 16.76 -0.16
CA VAL A 237 -14.95 17.27 -1.36
C VAL A 237 -15.97 17.66 -2.44
N CYS A 238 -16.96 16.81 -2.73
CA CYS A 238 -18.02 17.12 -3.70
C CYS A 238 -18.80 18.37 -3.27
N GLU A 239 -19.22 18.48 -2.01
CA GLU A 239 -19.96 19.65 -1.50
C GLU A 239 -19.16 20.94 -1.66
N SER A 240 -17.85 20.92 -1.38
CA SER A 240 -16.98 22.07 -1.57
C SER A 240 -16.86 22.47 -3.04
N LEU A 241 -16.61 21.50 -3.93
CA LEU A 241 -16.37 21.75 -5.35
C LEU A 241 -17.63 22.17 -6.12
N VAL A 242 -18.81 21.73 -5.72
CA VAL A 242 -20.08 22.22 -6.30
C VAL A 242 -20.19 23.75 -6.18
N LYS A 243 -19.65 24.34 -5.11
CA LYS A 243 -19.68 25.78 -4.87
C LYS A 243 -18.56 26.52 -5.60
N THR A 244 -17.37 25.92 -5.71
CA THR A 244 -16.14 26.61 -6.13
C THR A 244 -15.69 26.25 -7.54
N ALA A 245 -16.05 25.06 -8.03
CA ALA A 245 -15.67 24.53 -9.34
C ALA A 245 -16.78 23.61 -9.89
N PRO A 246 -17.99 24.11 -10.22
CA PRO A 246 -19.14 23.28 -10.61
C PRO A 246 -18.93 22.52 -11.92
N ASP A 247 -18.10 23.01 -12.83
CA ASP A 247 -17.75 22.34 -14.10
C ASP A 247 -16.39 21.64 -13.99
N LEU A 248 -16.37 20.42 -13.44
CA LEU A 248 -15.16 19.60 -13.36
C LEU A 248 -14.72 19.12 -14.74
N THR A 249 -15.65 18.79 -15.63
CA THR A 249 -15.35 18.29 -16.98
C THR A 249 -14.65 19.36 -17.82
N GLY A 250 -15.17 20.58 -17.86
CA GLY A 250 -14.52 21.70 -18.54
C GLY A 250 -13.14 22.04 -17.97
N ARG A 251 -12.91 21.72 -16.69
CA ARG A 251 -11.62 21.86 -16.02
C ARG A 251 -10.68 20.66 -16.23
N LYS A 252 -11.11 19.65 -16.98
CA LYS A 252 -10.37 18.39 -17.18
C LYS A 252 -10.05 17.67 -15.87
N VAL A 253 -11.03 17.60 -14.97
CA VAL A 253 -10.92 16.95 -13.65
C VAL A 253 -11.83 15.74 -13.57
N ASP A 254 -11.27 14.57 -13.27
CA ASP A 254 -11.97 13.32 -12.92
C ASP A 254 -11.86 13.12 -11.40
N LEU A 255 -12.95 13.37 -10.68
CA LEU A 255 -13.03 13.21 -9.23
C LEU A 255 -13.66 11.86 -8.90
N ARG A 256 -12.94 11.02 -8.16
CA ARG A 256 -13.38 9.69 -7.76
C ARG A 256 -13.40 9.52 -6.24
N GLU A 257 -14.40 8.78 -5.76
CA GLU A 257 -14.43 8.33 -4.36
C GLU A 257 -13.24 7.41 -4.06
N TYR A 258 -13.03 6.43 -4.94
CA TYR A 258 -11.96 5.43 -4.86
C TYR A 258 -11.50 5.01 -6.25
N ILE A 259 -10.21 4.74 -6.42
CA ILE A 259 -9.65 4.30 -7.70
C ILE A 259 -9.48 2.77 -7.65
N PHE A 260 -10.47 2.03 -8.16
CA PHE A 260 -10.43 0.55 -8.19
C PHE A 260 -9.51 0.01 -9.27
N ASP A 261 -9.35 0.74 -10.37
CA ASP A 261 -8.53 0.43 -11.53
C ASP A 261 -7.13 1.07 -11.45
N MET A 262 -6.55 1.11 -10.27
CA MET A 262 -5.27 1.76 -9.99
C MET A 262 -4.14 1.35 -10.98
N PRO A 263 -3.97 0.07 -11.36
CA PRO A 263 -2.95 -0.31 -12.35
C PRO A 263 -3.09 0.43 -13.67
N ARG A 264 -4.30 0.55 -14.21
CA ARG A 264 -4.58 1.29 -15.45
C ARG A 264 -4.34 2.79 -15.28
N VAL A 265 -4.86 3.38 -14.21
CA VAL A 265 -4.70 4.81 -13.92
C VAL A 265 -3.22 5.17 -13.74
N MET A 266 -2.47 4.37 -12.98
CA MET A 266 -1.03 4.55 -12.81
C MET A 266 -0.26 4.37 -14.13
N ALA A 267 -0.64 3.40 -14.97
CA ALA A 267 0.00 3.23 -16.28
C ALA A 267 -0.13 4.48 -17.15
N ALA A 268 -1.31 5.11 -17.17
CA ALA A 268 -1.58 6.33 -17.93
C ALA A 268 -0.87 7.57 -17.36
N ALA A 269 -0.57 7.61 -16.05
CA ALA A 269 -0.05 8.79 -15.38
C ALA A 269 1.30 9.29 -15.95
N ASP A 270 1.43 10.60 -16.06
CA ASP A 270 2.68 11.31 -16.35
C ASP A 270 3.35 11.79 -15.06
N LEU A 271 2.56 12.17 -14.05
CA LEU A 271 3.01 12.59 -12.73
C LEU A 271 2.03 12.10 -11.67
N VAL A 272 2.53 11.63 -10.53
CA VAL A 272 1.69 11.17 -9.42
C VAL A 272 1.90 12.04 -8.20
N LEU A 273 0.81 12.41 -7.53
CA LEU A 273 0.81 13.10 -6.23
C LEU A 273 0.29 12.10 -5.20
N CYS A 274 1.11 11.74 -4.20
CA CYS A 274 0.69 10.69 -3.25
C CYS A 274 1.39 10.76 -1.90
N ARG A 275 0.92 9.92 -0.98
CA ARG A 275 1.62 9.58 0.27
C ARG A 275 2.78 8.61 0.00
N ALA A 276 3.75 8.54 0.90
CA ALA A 276 4.94 7.69 0.80
C ALA A 276 4.76 6.32 1.52
N GLY A 277 3.63 5.67 1.28
CA GLY A 277 3.41 4.29 1.74
C GLY A 277 4.27 3.30 0.96
N ALA A 278 4.83 2.30 1.63
CA ALA A 278 5.78 1.36 1.03
C ALA A 278 5.22 0.61 -0.20
N SER A 279 3.97 0.13 -0.15
CA SER A 279 3.33 -0.52 -1.31
C SER A 279 3.17 0.43 -2.49
N THR A 280 2.74 1.69 -2.24
CA THR A 280 2.62 2.70 -3.29
C THR A 280 3.98 3.00 -3.91
N ILE A 281 5.04 3.09 -3.10
CA ILE A 281 6.42 3.26 -3.57
C ILE A 281 6.80 2.11 -4.50
N SER A 282 6.56 0.86 -4.11
CA SER A 282 6.90 -0.30 -4.92
C SER A 282 6.13 -0.33 -6.25
N GLU A 283 4.85 0.04 -6.25
CA GLU A 283 4.03 0.19 -7.45
C GLU A 283 4.59 1.29 -8.37
N LEU A 284 4.96 2.46 -7.81
CA LEU A 284 5.51 3.59 -8.55
C LEU A 284 6.90 3.31 -9.12
N THR A 285 7.79 2.68 -8.34
CA THR A 285 9.13 2.30 -8.81
C THR A 285 9.04 1.23 -9.89
N TYR A 286 8.19 0.20 -9.70
CA TYR A 286 7.94 -0.84 -10.69
C TYR A 286 7.50 -0.26 -12.05
N MET A 287 6.66 0.78 -12.02
CA MET A 287 6.15 1.44 -13.23
C MET A 287 7.01 2.62 -13.69
N GLY A 288 8.08 2.97 -13.00
CA GLY A 288 8.93 4.10 -13.32
C GLY A 288 8.18 5.44 -13.32
N LYS A 289 7.30 5.71 -12.34
CA LYS A 289 6.46 6.92 -12.34
C LYS A 289 7.11 8.08 -11.59
N PRO A 290 7.30 9.25 -12.24
CA PRO A 290 7.67 10.48 -11.57
C PRO A 290 6.65 10.85 -10.50
N VAL A 291 7.10 11.33 -9.33
CA VAL A 291 6.19 11.55 -8.20
C VAL A 291 6.52 12.81 -7.39
N ILE A 292 5.47 13.49 -6.93
CA ILE A 292 5.52 14.43 -5.80
C ILE A 292 4.96 13.69 -4.59
N MET A 293 5.79 13.46 -3.58
CA MET A 293 5.40 12.76 -2.36
C MET A 293 5.18 13.74 -1.22
N VAL A 294 4.04 13.57 -0.55
CA VAL A 294 3.74 14.26 0.71
C VAL A 294 3.61 13.20 1.81
N PRO A 295 4.69 12.92 2.54
CA PRO A 295 4.66 11.94 3.64
C PRO A 295 3.61 12.27 4.68
N SER A 296 2.90 11.27 5.20
CA SER A 296 1.97 11.49 6.29
C SER A 296 2.72 11.77 7.59
N PRO A 297 2.41 12.86 8.31
CA PRO A 297 3.01 13.15 9.62
C PRO A 297 2.50 12.20 10.72
N ASN A 298 1.33 11.58 10.51
CA ASN A 298 0.62 10.80 11.52
C ASN A 298 0.98 9.30 11.51
N VAL A 299 2.18 8.96 11.04
CA VAL A 299 2.67 7.56 10.99
C VAL A 299 3.76 7.29 12.02
N THR A 300 3.91 6.03 12.41
CA THR A 300 4.90 5.61 13.40
C THR A 300 6.32 5.88 12.91
N ASN A 301 7.14 6.50 13.76
CA ASN A 301 8.57 6.74 13.51
C ASN A 301 8.86 7.52 12.22
N HIS A 302 7.92 8.32 11.72
CA HIS A 302 8.06 9.07 10.46
C HIS A 302 8.54 8.21 9.29
N HIS A 303 8.13 6.93 9.25
CA HIS A 303 8.64 5.99 8.24
C HIS A 303 8.33 6.43 6.80
N GLN A 304 7.18 7.11 6.57
CA GLN A 304 6.87 7.62 5.23
C GLN A 304 7.85 8.69 4.76
N GLU A 305 8.26 9.60 5.63
CA GLU A 305 9.26 10.60 5.25
C GLU A 305 10.60 9.95 4.90
N ARG A 306 11.05 8.98 5.69
CA ARG A 306 12.28 8.22 5.39
C ARG A 306 12.17 7.50 4.04
N ASN A 307 11.05 6.84 3.78
CA ASN A 307 10.79 6.21 2.49
C ASN A 307 10.89 7.23 1.33
N ALA A 308 10.20 8.38 1.46
CA ALA A 308 10.17 9.42 0.43
C ALA A 308 11.58 10.02 0.15
N ARG A 309 12.38 10.25 1.20
CA ARG A 309 13.74 10.81 1.07
C ARG A 309 14.69 9.87 0.30
N VAL A 310 14.48 8.55 0.37
CA VAL A 310 15.26 7.60 -0.45
C VAL A 310 15.01 7.86 -1.95
N LEU A 311 13.75 8.02 -2.35
CA LEU A 311 13.38 8.28 -3.74
C LEU A 311 13.82 9.68 -4.20
N GLU A 312 13.74 10.67 -3.32
CA GLU A 312 14.20 12.03 -3.60
C GLU A 312 15.71 12.07 -3.82
N LYS A 313 16.49 11.40 -2.96
CA LYS A 313 17.95 11.27 -3.10
C LYS A 313 18.35 10.57 -4.40
N ALA A 314 17.56 9.60 -4.84
CA ALA A 314 17.77 8.93 -6.13
C ALA A 314 17.35 9.79 -7.34
N GLY A 315 16.65 10.90 -7.11
CA GLY A 315 16.18 11.81 -8.17
C GLY A 315 14.79 11.45 -8.76
N GLY A 316 14.11 10.42 -8.24
CA GLY A 316 12.81 9.97 -8.74
C GLY A 316 11.60 10.71 -8.17
N ALA A 317 11.77 11.40 -7.05
CA ALA A 317 10.70 12.10 -6.34
C ALA A 317 11.04 13.55 -6.03
N LYS A 318 9.99 14.38 -5.87
CA LYS A 318 10.01 15.62 -5.11
C LYS A 318 9.27 15.39 -3.80
N VAL A 319 9.84 15.80 -2.67
CA VAL A 319 9.23 15.64 -1.36
C VAL A 319 8.79 16.99 -0.82
N LEU A 320 7.51 17.10 -0.48
CA LEU A 320 6.92 18.24 0.19
C LEU A 320 6.44 17.79 1.58
N LEU A 321 6.68 18.57 2.62
CA LEU A 321 6.16 18.26 3.94
C LEU A 321 4.80 18.94 4.13
N GLU A 322 3.90 18.22 4.78
CA GLU A 322 2.54 18.72 5.05
C GLU A 322 2.60 19.97 5.92
N GLY A 323 1.96 21.05 5.47
CA GLY A 323 2.00 22.36 6.11
C GLY A 323 3.09 23.32 5.60
N GLU A 324 4.00 22.87 4.72
CA GLU A 324 5.05 23.73 4.13
C GLU A 324 4.69 24.25 2.74
N PHE A 325 3.52 23.91 2.21
CA PHE A 325 3.05 24.34 0.89
C PHE A 325 1.52 24.53 0.88
N ASP A 326 1.05 25.29 -0.11
CA ASP A 326 -0.37 25.55 -0.39
C ASP A 326 -0.76 25.05 -1.80
N ALA A 327 -2.03 25.24 -2.15
CA ALA A 327 -2.57 24.83 -3.43
C ALA A 327 -1.88 25.51 -4.63
N GLN A 328 -1.51 26.79 -4.49
CA GLN A 328 -0.88 27.57 -5.55
C GLN A 328 0.55 27.10 -5.81
N SER A 329 1.35 26.91 -4.77
CA SER A 329 2.73 26.42 -4.86
C SER A 329 2.78 24.96 -5.36
N LEU A 330 1.83 24.12 -4.95
CA LEU A 330 1.71 22.76 -5.49
C LEU A 330 1.37 22.77 -6.99
N LEU A 331 0.39 23.57 -7.42
CA LEU A 331 0.03 23.71 -8.83
C LEU A 331 1.20 24.25 -9.67
N LYS A 332 1.94 25.22 -9.14
CA LYS A 332 3.14 25.75 -9.79
C LYS A 332 4.17 24.65 -10.01
N LEU A 333 4.50 23.86 -8.97
CA LEU A 333 5.44 22.75 -9.08
C LEU A 333 4.98 21.68 -10.08
N VAL A 334 3.68 21.35 -10.09
CA VAL A 334 3.12 20.41 -11.08
C VAL A 334 3.33 20.93 -12.51
N ARG A 335 3.03 22.21 -12.76
CA ARG A 335 3.22 22.83 -14.10
C ARG A 335 4.70 22.85 -14.51
N GLU A 336 5.60 23.21 -13.59
CA GLU A 336 7.04 23.24 -13.85
C GLU A 336 7.57 21.84 -14.23
N LEU A 337 7.18 20.79 -13.48
CA LEU A 337 7.59 19.42 -13.79
C LEU A 337 7.01 18.91 -15.12
N LEU A 338 5.74 19.20 -15.41
CA LEU A 338 5.11 18.74 -16.64
C LEU A 338 5.64 19.47 -17.90
N ALA A 339 6.16 20.69 -17.77
CA ALA A 339 6.78 21.44 -18.84
C ALA A 339 8.22 20.99 -19.17
N ASP A 340 8.88 20.29 -18.23
CA ASP A 340 10.25 19.80 -18.37
C ASP A 340 10.26 18.29 -18.65
N GLU A 341 10.21 17.91 -19.92
CA GLU A 341 10.20 16.52 -20.36
C GLU A 341 11.49 15.77 -20.02
N GLU A 342 12.64 16.45 -20.07
CA GLU A 342 13.93 15.84 -19.67
C GLU A 342 13.92 15.51 -18.19
N LYS A 343 13.41 16.41 -17.37
CA LYS A 343 13.27 16.18 -15.92
C LYS A 343 12.33 15.03 -15.61
N LEU A 344 11.16 14.97 -16.24
CA LEU A 344 10.22 13.86 -16.06
C LEU A 344 10.84 12.53 -16.50
N SER A 345 11.55 12.51 -17.62
CA SER A 345 12.25 11.31 -18.11
C SER A 345 13.34 10.86 -17.14
N SER A 346 14.15 11.78 -16.65
CA SER A 346 15.18 11.51 -15.63
C SER A 346 14.56 10.97 -14.33
N MET A 347 13.46 11.57 -13.85
CA MET A 347 12.73 11.10 -12.67
C MET A 347 12.18 9.68 -12.90
N SER A 348 11.61 9.41 -14.08
CA SER A 348 11.09 8.09 -14.46
C SER A 348 12.20 7.03 -14.44
N ALA A 349 13.35 7.32 -15.04
CA ALA A 349 14.51 6.42 -15.03
C ALA A 349 15.02 6.15 -13.60
N ALA A 350 15.10 7.18 -12.76
CA ALA A 350 15.51 7.08 -11.38
C ALA A 350 14.52 6.22 -10.56
N MET A 351 13.20 6.38 -10.77
CA MET A 351 12.19 5.52 -10.14
C MET A 351 12.35 4.05 -10.58
N GLY A 352 12.50 3.81 -11.89
CA GLY A 352 12.69 2.47 -12.43
C GLY A 352 13.95 1.76 -11.90
N SER A 353 15.03 2.51 -11.66
CA SER A 353 16.28 1.93 -11.11
C SER A 353 16.15 1.44 -9.66
N LEU A 354 15.14 1.90 -8.92
CA LEU A 354 14.83 1.46 -7.56
C LEU A 354 13.85 0.27 -7.52
N ALA A 355 13.35 -0.16 -8.66
CA ALA A 355 12.41 -1.28 -8.73
C ALA A 355 13.08 -2.60 -8.36
N VAL A 356 12.33 -3.47 -7.71
CA VAL A 356 12.66 -4.90 -7.53
C VAL A 356 11.60 -5.71 -8.28
N PRO A 357 11.74 -5.89 -9.62
CA PRO A 357 10.69 -6.44 -10.46
C PRO A 357 10.32 -7.88 -10.12
N ASP A 358 11.27 -8.66 -9.61
CA ASP A 358 11.14 -10.07 -9.23
C ASP A 358 10.76 -10.28 -7.74
N ALA A 359 10.38 -9.21 -7.02
CA ALA A 359 10.04 -9.29 -5.59
C ALA A 359 8.98 -10.35 -5.30
N THR A 360 7.92 -10.38 -6.12
CA THR A 360 6.82 -11.34 -5.95
C THR A 360 7.30 -12.78 -6.16
N ASP A 361 8.09 -13.03 -7.21
CA ASP A 361 8.63 -14.37 -7.51
C ASP A 361 9.61 -14.83 -6.43
N LYS A 362 10.49 -13.96 -5.94
CA LYS A 362 11.38 -14.25 -4.81
C LYS A 362 10.61 -14.67 -3.55
N ILE A 363 9.55 -13.95 -3.22
CA ILE A 363 8.71 -14.27 -2.06
C ILE A 363 7.99 -15.60 -2.29
N CYS A 364 7.44 -15.86 -3.48
CA CYS A 364 6.80 -17.13 -3.82
C CYS A 364 7.79 -18.31 -3.68
N GLY A 365 9.03 -18.16 -4.16
CA GLY A 365 10.08 -19.15 -3.98
C GLY A 365 10.33 -19.49 -2.52
N ILE A 366 10.52 -18.46 -1.66
CA ILE A 366 10.71 -18.65 -0.21
C ILE A 366 9.50 -19.33 0.44
N VAL A 367 8.28 -18.97 0.05
CA VAL A 367 7.05 -19.56 0.60
C VAL A 367 6.94 -21.03 0.20
N MET A 368 7.24 -21.39 -1.06
CA MET A 368 7.25 -22.78 -1.53
C MET A 368 8.35 -23.60 -0.84
N ASP A 369 9.54 -23.03 -0.66
CA ASP A 369 10.66 -23.70 0.01
C ASP A 369 10.33 -24.07 1.45
N ILE A 370 9.70 -23.15 2.22
CA ILE A 370 9.31 -23.46 3.61
C ILE A 370 8.13 -24.43 3.68
N ALA A 371 7.21 -24.39 2.71
CA ALA A 371 6.04 -25.28 2.67
C ALA A 371 6.40 -26.72 2.30
N ASN A 372 7.58 -26.97 1.74
CA ASN A 372 8.11 -28.32 1.40
C ASN A 372 9.00 -28.91 2.51
N GLN A 373 9.23 -28.19 3.62
CA GLN A 373 10.01 -28.68 4.77
C GLN A 373 9.14 -29.45 5.75
#